data_2c40c4ae9620fd1bd305a1a3b124229c
#
_entry.id   2c40c4ae9620fd1bd305a1a3b124229c
#
_cell.length_a   1.000
_cell.length_b   1.000
_cell.length_c   1.000
_cell.angle_alpha   90.00
_cell.angle_beta   90.00
_cell.angle_gamma   90.00
#
_symmetry.space_group_name_H-M   'P 1'
#
loop_
_entity.id
_entity.type
_entity.pdbx_description
1 polymer ?
#
loop_
_entity_poly.entity_id
_entity_poly.type
_entity_poly.pdbx_seq_one_letter_code
_entity_poly.pdbx_strand_id
1 'polypeptide(L)'
;MLSFPIPVDAALAYAPLRRHQRSPDDSHAAAVYLVSLPIVRCKIQAKRFGLSQGRQSQSGVDVNNSALPFTVSADLDLGQRISPYLVDGAADVEIRRGEVPETLGEEKSGDLPYQISGSRMLLKVPSGIRYLIEDGCRIVYSRSAEHEDGDVSLFLLGSAWAALCYQRGLIPLHASAVYIDGKVHAFTGRPGAGKSTLAAALSARGHPFFTDDVLIIDPARLSPDPLCFTGQKDLKLWRDAIELTGAARGVPVRSVAGFDKHYATPTNPTGAVAGVMASLVVLREGGRNSEPEITPIRGAPAINALRRAVYRPIFAEKILGNRALWQGLAGLAGKVQVMRFTRRMMPDEFDSGVAFMARWIEAHD
;
A
#
# COMPACT_ATOMS: atom_id res chain seq x y z
N MET A 1 4.76 32.24 -10.96
CA MET A 1 4.97 30.93 -11.63
C MET A 1 6.17 30.29 -10.99
N LEU A 2 5.98 29.48 -9.95
CA LEU A 2 7.04 28.69 -9.32
C LEU A 2 6.89 27.26 -9.83
N SER A 3 7.84 26.84 -10.67
CA SER A 3 7.98 25.48 -11.19
C SER A 3 8.48 24.60 -10.07
N PHE A 4 7.62 23.74 -9.51
CA PHE A 4 8.04 22.72 -8.57
C PHE A 4 8.70 21.56 -9.31
N PRO A 5 9.86 21.06 -8.90
CA PRO A 5 10.46 19.86 -9.47
C PRO A 5 9.57 18.65 -9.18
N ILE A 6 9.32 17.84 -10.23
CA ILE A 6 8.55 16.58 -10.14
C ILE A 6 9.28 15.62 -9.18
N PRO A 7 8.63 15.08 -8.14
CA PRO A 7 9.26 14.13 -7.23
C PRO A 7 9.73 12.88 -7.96
N VAL A 8 10.90 12.35 -7.62
CA VAL A 8 11.50 11.14 -8.20
C VAL A 8 10.59 9.90 -8.04
N ASP A 9 9.66 9.90 -7.09
CA ASP A 9 8.60 8.89 -6.97
C ASP A 9 7.63 8.86 -8.16
N ALA A 10 7.49 9.98 -8.88
CA ALA A 10 6.67 10.05 -10.10
C ALA A 10 7.38 9.40 -11.30
N ALA A 11 8.71 9.36 -11.33
CA ALA A 11 9.46 8.75 -12.43
C ALA A 11 9.33 7.22 -12.50
N LEU A 12 9.10 6.55 -11.36
CA LEU A 12 8.77 5.12 -11.32
C LEU A 12 7.29 4.83 -11.63
N ALA A 13 6.43 5.85 -11.62
CA ALA A 13 4.98 5.71 -11.84
C ALA A 13 4.55 5.99 -13.29
N TYR A 14 5.38 6.70 -14.10
CA TYR A 14 5.02 7.13 -15.45
C TYR A 14 6.19 6.93 -16.43
N ALA A 15 6.29 5.74 -17.04
CA ALA A 15 6.90 5.58 -18.35
C ALA A 15 5.75 5.64 -19.38
N PRO A 16 5.70 6.62 -20.30
CA PRO A 16 4.68 6.63 -21.33
C PRO A 16 4.91 5.48 -22.29
N LEU A 17 3.92 4.61 -22.47
CA LEU A 17 3.87 3.62 -23.53
C LEU A 17 3.92 4.36 -24.87
N ARG A 18 5.05 4.30 -25.58
CA ARG A 18 5.10 4.65 -26.99
C ARG A 18 4.16 3.70 -27.73
N ARG A 19 3.11 4.25 -28.34
CA ARG A 19 2.25 3.50 -29.27
C ARG A 19 3.10 3.10 -30.47
N HIS A 20 3.42 1.83 -30.61
CA HIS A 20 3.82 1.27 -31.88
C HIS A 20 2.57 1.20 -32.77
N GLN A 21 2.62 1.88 -33.91
CA GLN A 21 1.67 1.73 -35.00
C GLN A 21 1.75 0.27 -35.50
N ARG A 22 0.63 -0.44 -35.43
CA ARG A 22 0.49 -1.75 -36.08
C ARG A 22 0.22 -1.52 -37.56
N SER A 23 0.99 -2.16 -38.44
CA SER A 23 0.64 -2.36 -39.84
C SER A 23 -0.43 -3.45 -39.94
N PRO A 24 -1.35 -3.37 -40.90
CA PRO A 24 -2.37 -4.40 -41.09
C PRO A 24 -1.83 -5.44 -42.07
N ASP A 25 -1.42 -6.59 -41.56
CA ASP A 25 -1.42 -7.88 -42.24
C ASP A 25 -0.71 -8.91 -41.36
N ASP A 26 -1.51 -9.78 -40.76
CA ASP A 26 -1.14 -11.16 -40.44
C ASP A 26 -2.34 -11.90 -39.85
N SER A 27 -3.10 -12.52 -40.74
CA SER A 27 -4.09 -13.55 -40.45
C SER A 27 -3.34 -14.89 -40.34
N HIS A 28 -3.04 -15.36 -39.15
CA HIS A 28 -2.83 -16.79 -38.89
C HIS A 28 -3.31 -17.16 -37.47
N ALA A 29 -4.17 -18.15 -37.44
CA ALA A 29 -4.75 -18.76 -36.25
C ALA A 29 -3.65 -19.32 -35.33
N ALA A 30 -3.61 -18.83 -34.08
CA ALA A 30 -2.80 -19.41 -33.01
C ALA A 30 -3.70 -20.18 -32.06
N ALA A 31 -3.50 -21.48 -32.00
CA ALA A 31 -4.13 -22.39 -31.06
C ALA A 31 -3.81 -21.97 -29.61
N VAL A 32 -4.88 -21.85 -28.80
CA VAL A 32 -4.77 -21.53 -27.38
C VAL A 32 -4.30 -22.79 -26.64
N TYR A 33 -3.02 -22.86 -26.34
CA TYR A 33 -2.52 -23.79 -25.32
C TYR A 33 -2.77 -23.17 -23.94
N LEU A 34 -3.71 -23.71 -23.22
CA LEU A 34 -3.91 -23.49 -21.77
C LEU A 34 -2.72 -24.14 -21.03
N VAL A 35 -1.66 -23.38 -20.82
CA VAL A 35 -0.62 -23.77 -19.87
C VAL A 35 -1.06 -23.29 -18.50
N SER A 36 -1.61 -24.21 -17.72
CA SER A 36 -1.78 -24.04 -16.28
C SER A 36 -0.38 -23.97 -15.64
N LEU A 37 0.10 -22.79 -15.34
CA LEU A 37 1.30 -22.64 -14.52
C LEU A 37 0.99 -23.16 -13.12
N PRO A 38 1.79 -24.08 -12.55
CA PRO A 38 1.61 -24.51 -11.19
C PRO A 38 1.91 -23.33 -10.27
N ILE A 39 0.95 -22.99 -9.41
CA ILE A 39 1.18 -22.15 -8.24
C ILE A 39 2.19 -22.94 -7.39
N VAL A 40 3.44 -22.53 -7.40
CA VAL A 40 4.46 -23.06 -6.50
C VAL A 40 4.06 -22.65 -5.08
N ARG A 41 3.29 -23.51 -4.45
CA ARG A 41 3.03 -23.42 -3.01
C ARG A 41 4.36 -23.69 -2.32
N CYS A 42 5.03 -22.66 -1.81
CA CYS A 42 5.94 -22.83 -0.70
C CYS A 42 5.20 -23.72 0.31
N LYS A 43 5.83 -24.80 0.79
CA LYS A 43 5.19 -25.78 1.67
C LYS A 43 4.79 -25.11 2.99
N ILE A 44 3.73 -24.36 2.97
CA ILE A 44 3.03 -23.90 4.16
C ILE A 44 2.28 -25.15 4.64
N GLN A 45 2.78 -25.79 5.70
CA GLN A 45 2.00 -26.78 6.43
C GLN A 45 0.72 -26.08 6.92
N ALA A 46 -0.39 -26.36 6.25
CA ALA A 46 -1.70 -26.00 6.74
C ALA A 46 -1.96 -26.76 8.04
N LYS A 47 -1.58 -26.18 9.18
CA LYS A 47 -2.12 -26.59 10.47
C LYS A 47 -3.61 -26.30 10.45
N ARG A 48 -4.41 -27.34 10.23
CA ARG A 48 -5.86 -27.34 10.49
C ARG A 48 -6.04 -26.98 11.97
N PHE A 49 -6.48 -25.76 12.24
CA PHE A 49 -7.00 -25.38 13.55
C PHE A 49 -8.37 -26.02 13.71
N GLY A 50 -8.46 -26.97 14.66
CA GLY A 50 -9.72 -27.56 15.10
C GLY A 50 -10.57 -26.47 15.77
N LEU A 51 -11.76 -26.26 15.23
CA LEU A 51 -12.80 -25.48 15.87
C LEU A 51 -13.35 -26.25 17.08
N SER A 52 -12.97 -25.86 18.30
CA SER A 52 -13.70 -26.24 19.50
C SER A 52 -14.90 -25.30 19.63
N GLN A 53 -16.11 -25.85 19.61
CA GLN A 53 -17.34 -25.15 19.97
C GLN A 53 -17.29 -24.76 21.47
N GLY A 54 -17.49 -23.49 21.77
CA GLY A 54 -17.57 -23.04 23.15
C GLY A 54 -17.91 -21.56 23.31
N ARG A 55 -19.20 -21.29 23.53
CA ARG A 55 -19.79 -20.09 24.14
C ARG A 55 -19.89 -18.79 23.35
N GLN A 56 -21.15 -18.45 23.08
CA GLN A 56 -21.64 -17.11 22.73
C GLN A 56 -21.27 -16.09 23.84
N SER A 57 -20.62 -15.00 23.46
CA SER A 57 -20.67 -13.73 24.19
C SER A 57 -20.43 -12.59 23.21
N GLN A 58 -21.43 -11.75 23.11
CA GLN A 58 -21.51 -10.31 22.76
C GLN A 58 -20.40 -9.67 21.91
N SER A 59 -20.82 -9.17 20.74
CA SER A 59 -20.36 -7.99 19.96
C SER A 59 -19.00 -7.40 20.35
N GLY A 60 -17.99 -7.83 19.66
CA GLY A 60 -16.66 -7.26 19.57
C GLY A 60 -15.82 -8.22 18.77
N VAL A 61 -15.48 -7.87 17.53
CA VAL A 61 -14.54 -8.68 16.77
C VAL A 61 -13.16 -8.49 17.41
N ASP A 62 -12.79 -9.39 18.30
CA ASP A 62 -11.42 -9.51 18.80
C ASP A 62 -10.51 -9.92 17.63
N VAL A 63 -9.99 -8.92 16.92
CA VAL A 63 -9.01 -9.14 15.85
C VAL A 63 -7.63 -9.29 16.49
N ASN A 64 -7.39 -10.45 17.07
CA ASN A 64 -6.11 -10.81 17.65
C ASN A 64 -4.99 -10.87 16.60
N ASN A 65 -3.75 -10.66 17.02
CA ASN A 65 -2.49 -10.68 16.24
C ASN A 65 -2.31 -11.92 15.32
N SER A 66 -3.10 -12.97 15.48
CA SER A 66 -3.16 -14.16 14.61
C SER A 66 -3.84 -13.88 13.24
N ALA A 67 -4.31 -12.66 13.01
CA ALA A 67 -5.02 -12.28 11.77
C ALA A 67 -4.10 -11.80 10.64
N LEU A 68 -2.82 -11.50 10.88
CA LEU A 68 -1.90 -11.00 9.85
C LEU A 68 -1.78 -11.96 8.66
N PRO A 69 -1.58 -11.46 7.43
CA PRO A 69 -1.47 -12.30 6.24
C PRO A 69 -0.14 -13.07 6.17
N PHE A 70 0.87 -12.64 6.92
CA PHE A 70 2.19 -13.27 7.05
C PHE A 70 2.99 -12.65 8.21
N THR A 71 4.03 -13.36 8.64
CA THR A 71 5.04 -12.89 9.60
C THR A 71 6.38 -12.65 8.90
N VAL A 72 7.25 -11.85 9.51
CA VAL A 72 8.53 -11.40 8.91
C VAL A 72 9.67 -11.57 9.91
N SER A 73 10.79 -12.14 9.47
CA SER A 73 12.09 -11.99 10.12
C SER A 73 13.00 -11.10 9.29
N ALA A 74 13.75 -10.19 9.91
CA ALA A 74 14.61 -9.25 9.22
C ALA A 74 15.96 -9.10 9.94
N ASP A 75 17.03 -8.93 9.17
CA ASP A 75 18.39 -8.70 9.66
C ASP A 75 18.78 -7.21 9.74
N LEU A 76 17.83 -6.32 9.49
CA LEU A 76 18.01 -4.87 9.61
C LEU A 76 16.96 -4.27 10.53
N ASP A 77 17.28 -3.11 11.12
CA ASP A 77 16.32 -2.38 11.95
C ASP A 77 15.27 -1.69 11.07
N LEU A 78 14.04 -2.18 11.16
CA LEU A 78 12.85 -1.62 10.50
C LEU A 78 12.03 -0.74 11.45
N GLY A 79 12.49 -0.58 12.70
CA GLY A 79 11.82 0.23 13.73
C GLY A 79 10.38 -0.19 13.98
N GLN A 80 9.55 0.75 14.40
CA GLN A 80 8.13 0.52 14.68
C GLN A 80 7.27 0.37 13.40
N ARG A 81 7.83 0.67 12.22
CA ARG A 81 7.06 0.78 10.96
C ARG A 81 6.27 -0.47 10.60
N ILE A 82 6.85 -1.64 10.80
CA ILE A 82 6.19 -2.94 10.57
C ILE A 82 6.27 -3.85 11.80
N SER A 83 6.43 -3.28 12.99
CA SER A 83 6.54 -4.04 14.23
C SER A 83 5.49 -5.15 14.39
N PRO A 84 4.23 -5.01 13.96
CA PRO A 84 3.26 -6.10 14.06
C PRO A 84 3.60 -7.35 13.26
N TYR A 85 4.39 -7.21 12.20
CA TYR A 85 4.80 -8.32 11.34
C TYR A 85 6.06 -9.02 11.83
N LEU A 86 6.89 -8.33 12.64
CA LEU A 86 8.19 -8.84 13.05
C LEU A 86 8.07 -9.93 14.10
N VAL A 87 8.77 -11.03 13.89
CA VAL A 87 8.87 -12.13 14.81
C VAL A 87 10.33 -12.59 14.94
N ASP A 88 10.69 -13.09 16.11
CA ASP A 88 11.96 -13.73 16.32
C ASP A 88 11.89 -15.19 15.86
N GLY A 89 12.84 -15.61 15.02
CA GLY A 89 12.95 -16.99 14.55
C GLY A 89 12.23 -17.26 13.22
N ALA A 90 11.54 -18.40 13.11
CA ALA A 90 10.92 -18.82 11.86
C ALA A 90 9.72 -17.94 11.48
N ALA A 91 9.77 -17.36 10.30
CA ALA A 91 8.76 -16.47 9.75
C ALA A 91 8.29 -16.93 8.36
N ASP A 92 7.13 -16.42 7.93
CA ASP A 92 6.63 -16.67 6.56
C ASP A 92 7.47 -15.97 5.49
N VAL A 93 8.12 -14.87 5.87
CA VAL A 93 8.97 -14.04 5.01
C VAL A 93 10.29 -13.74 5.69
N GLU A 94 11.39 -14.01 4.98
CA GLU A 94 12.74 -13.66 5.40
C GLU A 94 13.22 -12.40 4.64
N ILE A 95 13.69 -11.39 5.36
CA ILE A 95 14.36 -10.21 4.79
C ILE A 95 15.81 -10.23 5.24
N ARG A 96 16.75 -10.28 4.30
CA ARG A 96 18.17 -10.37 4.63
C ARG A 96 19.07 -9.65 3.66
N ARG A 97 20.22 -9.20 4.14
CA ARG A 97 21.32 -8.74 3.30
C ARG A 97 21.95 -9.93 2.55
N GLY A 98 22.31 -9.71 1.30
CA GLY A 98 22.97 -10.73 0.50
C GLY A 98 23.35 -10.25 -0.88
N GLU A 99 23.87 -11.17 -1.69
CA GLU A 99 24.14 -10.90 -3.10
C GLU A 99 22.83 -10.84 -3.89
N VAL A 100 22.67 -9.76 -4.64
CA VAL A 100 21.54 -9.56 -5.55
C VAL A 100 22.09 -9.41 -6.96
N PRO A 101 21.65 -10.24 -7.92
CA PRO A 101 22.16 -10.21 -9.28
C PRO A 101 21.87 -8.87 -9.97
N GLU A 102 22.60 -8.54 -11.00
CA GLU A 102 22.34 -7.36 -11.81
C GLU A 102 21.18 -7.57 -12.80
N THR A 103 20.94 -8.81 -13.20
CA THR A 103 19.86 -9.19 -14.13
C THR A 103 19.26 -10.54 -13.75
N LEU A 104 17.99 -10.78 -14.13
CA LEU A 104 17.31 -12.06 -13.92
C LEU A 104 17.35 -13.00 -15.13
N GLY A 105 18.14 -12.73 -16.15
CA GLY A 105 18.26 -13.55 -17.35
C GLY A 105 19.17 -12.93 -18.39
N GLU A 106 19.32 -13.59 -19.54
CA GLU A 106 20.16 -13.15 -20.66
C GLU A 106 19.55 -11.99 -21.46
N GLU A 107 18.24 -11.78 -21.36
CA GLU A 107 17.60 -10.65 -22.02
C GLU A 107 18.11 -9.33 -21.43
N LYS A 108 18.69 -8.51 -22.30
CA LYS A 108 18.94 -7.08 -22.01
C LYS A 108 17.59 -6.42 -21.77
N SER A 109 17.04 -6.58 -20.55
CA SER A 109 15.96 -5.71 -20.13
C SER A 109 16.54 -4.30 -20.16
N GLY A 110 16.02 -3.45 -21.02
CA GLY A 110 16.48 -2.07 -21.14
C GLY A 110 16.57 -1.39 -19.77
N ASP A 111 16.84 -0.10 -19.69
CA ASP A 111 17.03 0.69 -18.47
C ASP A 111 15.82 0.73 -17.49
N LEU A 112 15.01 -0.36 -17.46
CA LEU A 112 13.91 -0.46 -16.54
C LEU A 112 14.43 -0.70 -15.10
N PRO A 113 13.88 0.02 -14.10
CA PRO A 113 14.30 -0.12 -12.72
C PRO A 113 13.86 -1.44 -12.08
N TYR A 114 13.23 -2.34 -12.83
CA TYR A 114 12.79 -3.66 -12.35
C TYR A 114 12.81 -4.69 -13.47
N GLN A 115 12.98 -5.96 -13.07
CA GLN A 115 12.83 -7.14 -13.94
C GLN A 115 11.97 -8.17 -13.24
N ILE A 116 11.17 -8.91 -13.99
CA ILE A 116 10.31 -9.99 -13.45
C ILE A 116 10.53 -11.23 -14.30
N SER A 117 10.88 -12.34 -13.66
CA SER A 117 11.09 -13.65 -14.30
C SER A 117 10.53 -14.74 -13.39
N GLY A 118 9.46 -15.40 -13.84
CA GLY A 118 8.72 -16.37 -13.02
C GLY A 118 8.22 -15.76 -11.72
N SER A 119 8.56 -16.38 -10.60
CA SER A 119 8.23 -15.91 -9.24
C SER A 119 9.26 -14.95 -8.63
N ARG A 120 10.23 -14.47 -9.44
CA ARG A 120 11.29 -13.56 -8.98
C ARG A 120 11.10 -12.16 -9.54
N MET A 121 11.31 -11.15 -8.72
CA MET A 121 11.39 -9.76 -9.12
C MET A 121 12.70 -9.14 -8.63
N LEU A 122 13.49 -8.59 -9.54
CA LEU A 122 14.61 -7.73 -9.24
C LEU A 122 14.17 -6.27 -9.33
N LEU A 123 14.40 -5.50 -8.27
CA LEU A 123 14.16 -4.06 -8.20
C LEU A 123 15.49 -3.34 -8.01
N LYS A 124 15.79 -2.37 -8.87
CA LYS A 124 16.95 -1.49 -8.81
C LYS A 124 16.49 -0.08 -8.47
N VAL A 125 17.05 0.54 -7.45
CA VAL A 125 16.69 1.91 -7.09
C VAL A 125 17.82 2.89 -7.38
N PRO A 126 17.53 4.19 -7.57
CA PRO A 126 18.53 5.17 -8.02
C PRO A 126 19.75 5.30 -7.10
N SER A 127 19.62 4.95 -5.82
CA SER A 127 20.74 4.93 -4.87
C SER A 127 21.75 3.79 -5.10
N GLY A 128 21.48 2.84 -6.02
CA GLY A 128 22.30 1.66 -6.23
C GLY A 128 21.93 0.44 -5.39
N ILE A 129 21.03 0.59 -4.41
CA ILE A 129 20.49 -0.54 -3.65
C ILE A 129 19.66 -1.43 -4.60
N ARG A 130 19.78 -2.73 -4.45
CA ARG A 130 19.00 -3.71 -5.22
C ARG A 130 18.24 -4.62 -4.28
N TYR A 131 17.05 -5.06 -4.72
CA TYR A 131 16.21 -6.01 -3.99
C TYR A 131 15.83 -7.14 -4.93
N LEU A 132 15.96 -8.38 -4.44
CA LEU A 132 15.45 -9.58 -5.09
C LEU A 132 14.30 -10.12 -4.24
N ILE A 133 13.11 -10.12 -4.79
CA ILE A 133 11.88 -10.59 -4.16
C ILE A 133 11.52 -11.93 -4.79
N GLU A 134 11.41 -12.99 -3.99
CA GLU A 134 11.29 -14.37 -4.46
C GLU A 134 10.16 -15.12 -3.78
N ASP A 135 9.34 -15.80 -4.58
CA ASP A 135 8.35 -16.80 -4.17
C ASP A 135 7.36 -16.36 -3.08
N GLY A 136 7.23 -15.04 -2.86
CA GLY A 136 6.38 -14.50 -1.80
C GLY A 136 6.86 -14.80 -0.37
N CYS A 137 8.10 -15.27 -0.20
CA CYS A 137 8.64 -15.64 1.11
C CYS A 137 10.03 -15.10 1.40
N ARG A 138 10.68 -14.42 0.46
CA ARG A 138 12.02 -13.87 0.67
C ARG A 138 12.24 -12.55 -0.03
N ILE A 139 12.93 -11.63 0.67
CA ILE A 139 13.50 -10.41 0.09
C ILE A 139 14.98 -10.38 0.44
N VAL A 140 15.86 -10.46 -0.57
CA VAL A 140 17.29 -10.24 -0.42
C VAL A 140 17.60 -8.83 -0.86
N TYR A 141 18.37 -8.08 -0.07
CA TYR A 141 18.81 -6.74 -0.46
C TYR A 141 20.33 -6.63 -0.47
N SER A 142 20.86 -5.88 -1.45
CA SER A 142 22.27 -5.51 -1.50
C SER A 142 22.42 -4.00 -1.37
N ARG A 143 23.40 -3.58 -0.58
CA ARG A 143 23.76 -2.17 -0.38
C ARG A 143 25.27 -1.98 -0.26
N SER A 144 25.77 -0.82 -0.63
CA SER A 144 27.15 -0.40 -0.31
C SER A 144 27.27 -0.06 1.18
N ALA A 145 28.52 0.12 1.63
CA ALA A 145 28.80 0.51 3.04
C ALA A 145 28.30 1.93 3.39
N GLU A 146 28.04 2.77 2.38
CA GLU A 146 27.61 4.16 2.54
C GLU A 146 26.10 4.29 2.85
N HIS A 147 25.31 3.22 2.60
CA HIS A 147 23.87 3.24 2.82
C HIS A 147 23.52 2.82 4.25
N GLU A 148 22.66 3.60 4.87
CA GLU A 148 22.08 3.29 6.18
C GLU A 148 20.81 2.40 6.05
N ASP A 149 20.35 1.86 7.17
CA ASP A 149 19.12 1.05 7.22
C ASP A 149 17.88 1.86 6.76
N GLY A 150 17.89 3.18 6.99
CA GLY A 150 16.87 4.10 6.52
C GLY A 150 16.73 4.13 5.00
N ASP A 151 17.85 4.13 4.26
CA ASP A 151 17.88 4.13 2.79
C ASP A 151 17.32 2.82 2.23
N VAL A 152 17.69 1.70 2.84
CA VAL A 152 17.17 0.37 2.48
C VAL A 152 15.66 0.31 2.77
N SER A 153 15.24 0.69 3.96
CA SER A 153 13.86 0.52 4.41
C SER A 153 12.84 1.30 3.59
N LEU A 154 13.21 2.42 2.98
CA LEU A 154 12.33 3.26 2.17
C LEU A 154 11.71 2.50 0.99
N PHE A 155 12.53 1.85 0.19
CA PHE A 155 12.07 1.07 -0.97
C PHE A 155 11.66 -0.35 -0.60
N LEU A 156 12.26 -0.90 0.46
CA LEU A 156 11.89 -2.20 1.03
C LEU A 156 10.42 -2.20 1.44
N LEU A 157 10.01 -1.25 2.30
CA LEU A 157 8.64 -1.17 2.84
C LEU A 157 7.63 -0.54 1.86
N GLY A 158 8.10 -0.05 0.71
CA GLY A 158 7.27 0.44 -0.38
C GLY A 158 7.20 -0.56 -1.53
N SER A 159 8.09 -0.40 -2.50
CA SER A 159 8.03 -1.14 -3.77
C SER A 159 8.31 -2.63 -3.63
N ALA A 160 9.31 -3.04 -2.82
CA ALA A 160 9.63 -4.45 -2.61
C ALA A 160 8.54 -5.16 -1.81
N TRP A 161 7.99 -4.48 -0.78
CA TRP A 161 6.85 -4.98 -0.01
C TRP A 161 5.60 -5.16 -0.87
N ALA A 162 5.32 -4.23 -1.78
CA ALA A 162 4.21 -4.38 -2.71
C ALA A 162 4.38 -5.60 -3.62
N ALA A 163 5.59 -5.81 -4.16
CA ALA A 163 5.87 -6.99 -4.97
C ALA A 163 5.68 -8.30 -4.19
N LEU A 164 6.17 -8.36 -2.95
CA LEU A 164 5.94 -9.47 -2.04
C LEU A 164 4.44 -9.74 -1.83
N CYS A 165 3.65 -8.69 -1.56
CA CYS A 165 2.20 -8.80 -1.42
C CYS A 165 1.55 -9.39 -2.67
N TYR A 166 1.92 -8.93 -3.86
CA TYR A 166 1.39 -9.48 -5.12
C TYR A 166 1.77 -10.94 -5.34
N GLN A 167 3.01 -11.34 -5.02
CA GLN A 167 3.42 -12.74 -5.08
C GLN A 167 2.61 -13.63 -4.12
N ARG A 168 2.08 -13.06 -3.04
CA ARG A 168 1.20 -13.73 -2.06
C ARG A 168 -0.28 -13.63 -2.40
N GLY A 169 -0.65 -13.04 -3.54
CA GLY A 169 -2.05 -12.86 -3.95
C GLY A 169 -2.78 -11.71 -3.26
N LEU A 170 -2.06 -10.88 -2.48
CA LEU A 170 -2.61 -9.72 -1.78
C LEU A 170 -2.60 -8.48 -2.69
N ILE A 171 -3.48 -7.51 -2.41
CA ILE A 171 -3.57 -6.26 -3.15
C ILE A 171 -3.25 -5.08 -2.23
N PRO A 172 -2.02 -4.55 -2.24
CA PRO A 172 -1.69 -3.31 -1.56
C PRO A 172 -2.32 -2.11 -2.27
N LEU A 173 -2.98 -1.24 -1.49
CA LEU A 173 -3.53 0.04 -1.92
C LEU A 173 -2.65 1.19 -1.40
N HIS A 174 -2.43 2.21 -2.22
CA HIS A 174 -1.78 3.45 -1.80
C HIS A 174 -2.79 4.34 -1.06
N ALA A 175 -2.84 4.16 0.24
CA ALA A 175 -3.80 4.81 1.11
C ALA A 175 -3.22 5.06 2.51
N SER A 176 -3.74 6.08 3.18
CA SER A 176 -3.64 6.28 4.62
C SER A 176 -4.97 5.94 5.25
N ALA A 177 -5.03 5.49 6.50
CA ALA A 177 -6.28 5.05 7.11
C ALA A 177 -6.34 5.33 8.62
N VAL A 178 -7.57 5.50 9.11
CA VAL A 178 -7.92 5.48 10.53
C VAL A 178 -8.78 4.25 10.86
N TYR A 179 -8.80 3.87 12.14
CA TYR A 179 -9.48 2.69 12.65
C TYR A 179 -10.48 3.10 13.75
N ILE A 180 -11.71 2.65 13.63
CA ILE A 180 -12.79 2.96 14.59
C ILE A 180 -13.61 1.68 14.75
N ASP A 181 -13.79 1.20 15.96
CA ASP A 181 -14.66 0.08 16.35
C ASP A 181 -14.59 -1.17 15.42
N GLY A 182 -13.40 -1.53 14.99
CA GLY A 182 -13.19 -2.68 14.08
C GLY A 182 -13.21 -2.32 12.60
N LYS A 183 -13.61 -1.11 12.25
CA LYS A 183 -13.71 -0.62 10.86
C LYS A 183 -12.53 0.25 10.48
N VAL A 184 -12.17 0.19 9.20
CA VAL A 184 -11.08 0.96 8.59
C VAL A 184 -11.62 1.90 7.53
N HIS A 185 -11.39 3.19 7.72
CA HIS A 185 -11.71 4.24 6.75
C HIS A 185 -10.42 4.69 6.06
N ALA A 186 -10.29 4.36 4.78
CA ALA A 186 -9.09 4.59 4.00
C ALA A 186 -9.20 5.82 3.11
N PHE A 187 -8.12 6.59 3.00
CA PHE A 187 -8.01 7.80 2.18
C PHE A 187 -7.01 7.57 1.04
N THR A 188 -7.45 7.77 -0.19
CA THR A 188 -6.61 7.67 -1.39
C THR A 188 -6.73 8.94 -2.24
N GLY A 189 -5.86 9.09 -3.24
CA GLY A 189 -5.86 10.25 -4.13
C GLY A 189 -4.49 10.45 -4.78
N ARG A 190 -4.36 11.48 -5.62
CA ARG A 190 -3.11 11.83 -6.29
C ARG A 190 -1.99 12.12 -5.27
N PRO A 191 -0.71 12.02 -5.65
CA PRO A 191 0.38 12.59 -4.85
C PRO A 191 0.07 14.05 -4.49
N GLY A 192 0.28 14.43 -3.24
CA GLY A 192 -0.06 15.77 -2.75
C GLY A 192 -1.54 15.99 -2.35
N ALA A 193 -2.45 15.03 -2.55
CA ALA A 193 -3.86 15.18 -2.15
C ALA A 193 -4.10 15.21 -0.62
N GLY A 194 -3.06 15.12 0.20
CA GLY A 194 -3.15 15.24 1.66
C GLY A 194 -3.69 14.00 2.38
N LYS A 195 -3.45 12.79 1.84
CA LYS A 195 -3.85 11.51 2.49
C LYS A 195 -3.26 11.37 3.89
N SER A 196 -1.93 11.38 3.99
CA SER A 196 -1.21 11.25 5.26
C SER A 196 -1.51 12.40 6.22
N THR A 197 -1.65 13.63 5.69
CA THR A 197 -2.00 14.82 6.47
C THR A 197 -3.40 14.70 7.07
N LEU A 198 -4.38 14.21 6.28
CA LEU A 198 -5.75 14.00 6.79
C LEU A 198 -5.79 12.91 7.85
N ALA A 199 -5.11 11.78 7.64
CA ALA A 199 -5.04 10.71 8.64
C ALA A 199 -4.36 11.17 9.93
N ALA A 200 -3.29 11.97 9.84
CA ALA A 200 -2.62 12.58 10.99
C ALA A 200 -3.54 13.55 11.75
N ALA A 201 -4.26 14.42 11.04
CA ALA A 201 -5.19 15.37 11.63
C ALA A 201 -6.39 14.69 12.30
N LEU A 202 -6.92 13.62 11.70
CA LEU A 202 -7.96 12.79 12.33
C LEU A 202 -7.41 12.08 13.57
N SER A 203 -6.17 11.59 13.52
CA SER A 203 -5.49 11.00 14.69
C SER A 203 -5.36 12.00 15.84
N ALA A 204 -5.00 13.26 15.56
CA ALA A 204 -4.95 14.33 16.55
C ALA A 204 -6.32 14.68 17.14
N ARG A 205 -7.41 14.35 16.44
CA ARG A 205 -8.81 14.52 16.92
C ARG A 205 -9.38 13.29 17.60
N GLY A 206 -8.56 12.28 17.87
CA GLY A 206 -8.97 11.11 18.64
C GLY A 206 -9.32 9.88 17.80
N HIS A 207 -9.35 9.96 16.45
CA HIS A 207 -9.56 8.79 15.59
C HIS A 207 -8.27 7.96 15.47
N PRO A 208 -8.21 6.71 15.96
CA PRO A 208 -6.98 5.95 16.00
C PRO A 208 -6.36 5.76 14.61
N PHE A 209 -5.08 6.10 14.46
CA PHE A 209 -4.34 5.93 13.22
C PHE A 209 -4.08 4.45 12.93
N PHE A 210 -4.41 3.98 11.72
CA PHE A 210 -4.26 2.58 11.32
C PHE A 210 -3.00 2.33 10.50
N THR A 211 -2.82 3.04 9.38
CA THR A 211 -1.67 2.88 8.48
C THR A 211 -1.43 4.10 7.60
N ASP A 212 -0.20 4.24 7.09
CA ASP A 212 0.13 5.18 6.00
C ASP A 212 0.83 4.47 4.85
N ASP A 213 0.74 5.05 3.64
CA ASP A 213 1.37 4.65 2.39
C ASP A 213 0.85 3.32 1.80
N VAL A 214 0.70 2.27 2.60
CA VAL A 214 0.24 0.94 2.15
C VAL A 214 -0.86 0.42 3.06
N LEU A 215 -2.02 0.10 2.47
CA LEU A 215 -3.12 -0.66 3.08
C LEU A 215 -3.26 -1.98 2.31
N ILE A 216 -3.20 -3.12 2.99
CA ILE A 216 -3.18 -4.43 2.35
C ILE A 216 -4.59 -5.04 2.35
N ILE A 217 -5.07 -5.46 1.18
CA ILE A 217 -6.34 -6.18 1.00
C ILE A 217 -6.03 -7.64 0.71
N ASP A 218 -6.77 -8.54 1.36
CA ASP A 218 -6.77 -9.96 1.00
C ASP A 218 -8.02 -10.30 0.18
N PRO A 219 -7.89 -10.49 -1.15
CA PRO A 219 -9.03 -10.83 -2.01
C PRO A 219 -9.72 -12.15 -1.65
N ALA A 220 -9.05 -13.02 -0.90
CA ALA A 220 -9.63 -14.28 -0.43
C ALA A 220 -10.51 -14.10 0.82
N ARG A 221 -10.42 -12.94 1.50
CA ARG A 221 -11.14 -12.62 2.73
C ARG A 221 -12.06 -11.42 2.56
N LEU A 222 -12.84 -11.37 1.48
CA LEU A 222 -13.81 -10.32 1.23
C LEU A 222 -15.21 -10.63 1.77
N SER A 223 -15.45 -11.86 2.21
CA SER A 223 -16.77 -12.30 2.70
C SER A 223 -16.67 -12.93 4.10
N PRO A 224 -17.59 -12.64 5.04
CA PRO A 224 -18.74 -11.72 4.87
C PRO A 224 -18.31 -10.25 4.74
N ASP A 225 -17.25 -9.83 5.41
CA ASP A 225 -16.73 -8.47 5.44
C ASP A 225 -15.32 -8.38 4.88
N PRO A 226 -14.98 -7.32 4.11
CA PRO A 226 -13.68 -7.18 3.46
C PRO A 226 -12.59 -6.88 4.48
N LEU A 227 -11.75 -7.89 4.78
CA LEU A 227 -10.65 -7.75 5.71
C LEU A 227 -9.47 -7.03 5.07
N CYS A 228 -8.93 -6.05 5.77
CA CYS A 228 -7.70 -5.34 5.40
C CYS A 228 -6.69 -5.32 6.54
N PHE A 229 -5.43 -5.10 6.19
CA PHE A 229 -4.30 -5.13 7.12
C PHE A 229 -3.48 -3.85 7.03
N THR A 230 -2.91 -3.48 8.17
CA THR A 230 -1.97 -2.37 8.23
C THR A 230 -0.73 -2.65 7.36
N GLY A 231 -0.18 -1.61 6.75
CA GLY A 231 1.17 -1.64 6.17
C GLY A 231 2.16 -1.02 7.13
N GLN A 232 2.43 0.27 6.94
CA GLN A 232 3.35 1.02 7.80
C GLN A 232 2.60 1.75 8.92
N LYS A 233 3.18 1.74 10.12
CA LYS A 233 2.63 2.40 11.33
C LYS A 233 3.11 3.83 11.53
N ASP A 234 4.12 4.27 10.79
CA ASP A 234 4.60 5.65 10.82
C ASP A 234 3.98 6.45 9.67
N LEU A 235 3.73 7.72 9.94
CA LEU A 235 3.34 8.71 8.94
C LEU A 235 4.56 9.19 8.14
N LYS A 236 4.36 9.59 6.89
CA LYS A 236 5.37 10.28 6.07
C LYS A 236 4.84 11.68 5.72
N LEU A 237 5.23 12.69 6.49
CA LEU A 237 4.70 14.04 6.39
C LEU A 237 5.76 15.05 5.91
N TRP A 238 5.32 16.03 5.13
CA TRP A 238 6.10 17.23 4.87
C TRP A 238 6.11 18.11 6.13
N ARG A 239 7.09 19.03 6.24
CA ARG A 239 7.25 19.90 7.41
C ARG A 239 5.97 20.68 7.73
N ASP A 240 5.39 21.33 6.72
CA ASP A 240 4.14 22.07 6.84
C ASP A 240 2.98 21.21 7.34
N ALA A 241 2.90 19.96 6.90
CA ALA A 241 1.90 19.02 7.38
C ALA A 241 2.15 18.57 8.84
N ILE A 242 3.42 18.47 9.28
CA ILE A 242 3.76 18.20 10.67
C ILE A 242 3.31 19.36 11.56
N GLU A 243 3.64 20.59 11.18
CA GLU A 243 3.24 21.81 11.89
C GLU A 243 1.71 21.92 11.98
N LEU A 244 1.01 21.63 10.88
CA LEU A 244 -0.44 21.70 10.78
C LEU A 244 -1.16 20.64 11.62
N THR A 245 -0.57 19.46 11.79
CA THR A 245 -1.22 18.32 12.45
C THR A 245 -0.74 18.09 13.89
N GLY A 246 0.35 18.74 14.31
CA GLY A 246 0.97 18.52 15.62
C GLY A 246 1.59 17.13 15.80
N ALA A 247 1.81 16.38 14.71
CA ALA A 247 2.45 15.06 14.77
C ALA A 247 3.91 15.18 15.24
N ALA A 248 4.38 14.21 16.02
CA ALA A 248 5.76 14.21 16.48
C ALA A 248 6.73 13.93 15.34
N ARG A 249 7.61 14.90 15.04
CA ARG A 249 8.59 14.82 13.95
C ARG A 249 9.69 13.83 14.29
N GLY A 250 9.92 12.88 13.38
CA GLY A 250 11.02 11.93 13.43
C GLY A 250 12.14 12.26 12.42
N VAL A 251 12.88 11.24 12.03
CA VAL A 251 14.00 11.33 11.09
C VAL A 251 13.52 11.68 9.67
N PRO A 252 14.37 12.31 8.83
CA PRO A 252 14.07 12.53 7.42
C PRO A 252 13.77 11.22 6.69
N VAL A 253 12.82 11.23 5.76
CA VAL A 253 12.54 10.07 4.89
C VAL A 253 13.68 9.80 3.93
N ARG A 254 14.40 10.87 3.52
CA ARG A 254 15.61 10.84 2.69
C ARG A 254 16.54 11.95 3.11
N SER A 255 17.84 11.64 3.16
CA SER A 255 18.90 12.62 3.39
C SER A 255 19.31 13.33 2.07
N VAL A 256 18.35 14.01 1.44
CA VAL A 256 18.58 14.76 0.18
C VAL A 256 18.24 16.23 0.41
N ALA A 257 19.16 17.12 0.00
CA ALA A 257 18.95 18.57 0.11
C ALA A 257 17.66 19.01 -0.59
N GLY A 258 16.84 19.78 0.10
CA GLY A 258 15.55 20.28 -0.40
C GLY A 258 14.38 19.29 -0.31
N PHE A 259 14.59 18.07 0.21
CA PHE A 259 13.55 17.10 0.46
C PHE A 259 13.19 17.08 1.96
N ASP A 260 12.20 17.89 2.33
CA ASP A 260 11.84 18.14 3.73
C ASP A 260 10.63 17.30 4.18
N LYS A 261 10.68 16.01 3.87
CA LYS A 261 9.68 15.01 4.30
C LYS A 261 10.27 14.14 5.39
N HIS A 262 9.51 13.93 6.46
CA HIS A 262 9.96 13.22 7.65
C HIS A 262 9.02 12.06 7.97
N TYR A 263 9.56 11.04 8.60
CA TYR A 263 8.73 10.13 9.37
C TYR A 263 8.15 10.90 10.55
N ALA A 264 6.93 10.56 10.93
CA ALA A 264 6.26 11.20 12.05
C ALA A 264 5.43 10.15 12.80
N THR A 265 5.38 10.28 14.12
CA THR A 265 4.55 9.43 14.97
C THR A 265 3.15 10.01 15.04
N PRO A 266 2.10 9.23 14.76
CA PRO A 266 0.72 9.69 14.91
C PRO A 266 0.39 9.99 16.38
N THR A 267 -0.47 10.96 16.62
CA THR A 267 -0.86 11.39 17.99
C THR A 267 -1.64 10.31 18.72
N ASN A 268 -2.48 9.57 18.00
CA ASN A 268 -3.29 8.47 18.55
C ASN A 268 -3.09 7.19 17.70
N PRO A 269 -1.99 6.43 17.90
CA PRO A 269 -1.77 5.18 17.19
C PRO A 269 -2.69 4.07 17.70
N THR A 270 -3.18 3.20 16.82
CA THR A 270 -3.85 1.96 17.24
C THR A 270 -2.90 0.78 17.25
N GLY A 271 -3.10 -0.16 18.20
CA GLY A 271 -2.47 -1.50 18.17
C GLY A 271 -3.13 -2.46 17.17
N ALA A 272 -4.29 -2.12 16.59
CA ALA A 272 -4.96 -2.96 15.61
C ALA A 272 -4.08 -3.17 14.37
N VAL A 273 -4.02 -4.43 13.89
CA VAL A 273 -3.23 -4.84 12.72
C VAL A 273 -4.12 -5.25 11.55
N ALA A 274 -5.39 -5.52 11.81
CA ALA A 274 -6.41 -5.87 10.84
C ALA A 274 -7.72 -5.17 11.20
N GLY A 275 -8.60 -5.04 10.23
CA GLY A 275 -9.94 -4.48 10.41
C GLY A 275 -10.80 -4.67 9.16
N VAL A 276 -12.09 -4.41 9.30
CA VAL A 276 -13.04 -4.44 8.18
C VAL A 276 -12.94 -3.14 7.39
N MET A 277 -12.61 -3.20 6.11
CA MET A 277 -12.55 -2.01 5.27
C MET A 277 -13.97 -1.47 5.01
N ALA A 278 -14.39 -0.46 5.76
CA ALA A 278 -15.71 0.15 5.64
C ALA A 278 -15.79 1.11 4.44
N SER A 279 -14.76 1.94 4.24
CA SER A 279 -14.77 2.91 3.14
C SER A 279 -13.41 3.14 2.49
N LEU A 280 -13.44 3.51 1.19
CA LEU A 280 -12.34 4.13 0.47
C LEU A 280 -12.76 5.53 0.01
N VAL A 281 -12.16 6.55 0.59
CA VAL A 281 -12.44 7.96 0.28
C VAL A 281 -11.39 8.50 -0.68
N VAL A 282 -11.81 8.85 -1.88
CA VAL A 282 -10.95 9.47 -2.90
C VAL A 282 -10.88 10.97 -2.66
N LEU A 283 -9.74 11.47 -2.24
CA LEU A 283 -9.52 12.88 -1.98
C LEU A 283 -9.36 13.66 -3.29
N ARG A 284 -10.09 14.78 -3.41
CA ARG A 284 -9.99 15.72 -4.53
C ARG A 284 -9.88 17.16 -4.03
N GLU A 285 -9.10 17.91 -4.75
CA GLU A 285 -9.06 19.36 -4.61
C GLU A 285 -10.28 19.97 -5.31
N GLY A 286 -11.01 20.81 -4.61
CA GLY A 286 -12.13 21.59 -5.09
C GLY A 286 -11.69 22.94 -5.70
N GLY A 287 -12.58 23.57 -6.44
CA GLY A 287 -12.37 24.94 -6.95
C GLY A 287 -12.46 25.99 -5.83
N ARG A 288 -12.19 27.25 -6.20
CA ARG A 288 -12.13 28.39 -5.24
C ARG A 288 -13.37 28.56 -4.34
N ASN A 289 -14.55 28.16 -4.81
CA ASN A 289 -15.82 28.31 -4.09
C ASN A 289 -16.42 26.96 -3.69
N SER A 290 -15.61 25.88 -3.64
CA SER A 290 -16.10 24.55 -3.26
C SER A 290 -16.18 24.45 -1.75
N GLU A 291 -17.37 24.15 -1.24
CA GLU A 291 -17.57 23.69 0.13
C GLU A 291 -17.12 22.21 0.26
N PRO A 292 -16.73 21.76 1.45
CA PRO A 292 -16.45 20.35 1.68
C PRO A 292 -17.66 19.48 1.38
N GLU A 293 -17.51 18.53 0.46
CA GLU A 293 -18.57 17.64 -0.02
C GLU A 293 -18.07 16.21 -0.11
N ILE A 294 -18.91 15.25 0.32
CA ILE A 294 -18.66 13.82 0.12
C ILE A 294 -19.79 13.20 -0.70
N THR A 295 -19.41 12.53 -1.80
CA THR A 295 -20.36 11.92 -2.74
C THR A 295 -20.02 10.45 -3.00
N PRO A 296 -21.00 9.54 -3.10
CA PRO A 296 -20.75 8.14 -3.40
C PRO A 296 -20.26 7.96 -4.84
N ILE A 297 -19.34 7.01 -5.02
CA ILE A 297 -18.89 6.51 -6.33
C ILE A 297 -19.36 5.06 -6.43
N ARG A 298 -20.18 4.75 -7.44
CA ARG A 298 -20.82 3.43 -7.58
C ARG A 298 -20.51 2.78 -8.93
N GLY A 299 -20.69 1.44 -9.01
CA GLY A 299 -20.51 0.68 -10.24
C GLY A 299 -19.08 0.72 -10.80
N ALA A 300 -18.93 0.76 -12.12
CA ALA A 300 -17.64 0.78 -12.79
C ALA A 300 -16.71 1.93 -12.35
N PRO A 301 -17.19 3.19 -12.11
CA PRO A 301 -16.39 4.24 -11.48
C PRO A 301 -15.78 3.87 -10.14
N ALA A 302 -16.45 3.09 -9.29
CA ALA A 302 -15.90 2.63 -8.00
C ALA A 302 -14.74 1.64 -8.21
N ILE A 303 -14.88 0.68 -9.12
CA ILE A 303 -13.80 -0.25 -9.49
C ILE A 303 -12.60 0.53 -10.04
N ASN A 304 -12.83 1.54 -10.89
CA ASN A 304 -11.76 2.39 -11.41
C ASN A 304 -11.08 3.23 -10.31
N ALA A 305 -11.81 3.68 -9.30
CA ALA A 305 -11.24 4.38 -8.15
C ALA A 305 -10.31 3.46 -7.35
N LEU A 306 -10.75 2.24 -7.05
CA LEU A 306 -9.93 1.20 -6.42
C LEU A 306 -8.69 0.87 -7.27
N ARG A 307 -8.86 0.72 -8.60
CA ARG A 307 -7.74 0.45 -9.52
C ARG A 307 -6.67 1.54 -9.48
N ARG A 308 -7.08 2.82 -9.36
CA ARG A 308 -6.17 3.95 -9.22
C ARG A 308 -5.49 4.02 -7.86
N ALA A 309 -6.09 3.41 -6.85
CA ALA A 309 -5.51 3.27 -5.52
C ALA A 309 -4.50 2.12 -5.41
N VAL A 310 -4.45 1.19 -6.36
CA VAL A 310 -3.48 0.09 -6.36
C VAL A 310 -2.06 0.62 -6.31
N TYR A 311 -1.28 0.15 -5.34
CA TYR A 311 0.11 0.56 -5.16
C TYR A 311 1.00 -0.09 -6.22
N ARG A 312 1.80 0.69 -6.97
CA ARG A 312 2.64 0.17 -8.07
C ARG A 312 1.85 -0.72 -9.06
N PRO A 313 0.84 -0.19 -9.74
CA PRO A 313 -0.11 -0.99 -10.54
C PRO A 313 0.54 -1.87 -11.60
N ILE A 314 1.69 -1.47 -12.14
CA ILE A 314 2.42 -2.28 -13.12
C ILE A 314 2.96 -3.59 -12.51
N PHE A 315 3.32 -3.59 -11.21
CA PHE A 315 3.73 -4.82 -10.52
C PHE A 315 2.53 -5.73 -10.31
N ALA A 316 1.36 -5.16 -9.93
CA ALA A 316 0.12 -5.92 -9.81
C ALA A 316 -0.23 -6.64 -11.11
N GLU A 317 -0.16 -5.93 -12.24
CA GLU A 317 -0.47 -6.50 -13.57
C GLU A 317 0.50 -7.62 -13.97
N LYS A 318 1.79 -7.46 -13.68
CA LYS A 318 2.82 -8.42 -14.09
C LYS A 318 2.98 -9.60 -13.14
N ILE A 319 2.76 -9.42 -11.83
CA ILE A 319 2.96 -10.46 -10.81
C ILE A 319 1.65 -11.19 -10.51
N LEU A 320 0.60 -10.46 -10.13
CA LEU A 320 -0.70 -11.02 -9.80
C LEU A 320 -1.53 -11.39 -11.04
N GLY A 321 -1.33 -10.61 -12.11
CA GLY A 321 -2.06 -10.74 -13.37
C GLY A 321 -3.37 -9.93 -13.40
N ASN A 322 -3.72 -9.45 -14.59
CA ASN A 322 -4.88 -8.56 -14.78
C ASN A 322 -6.19 -9.20 -14.31
N ARG A 323 -6.42 -10.47 -14.63
CA ARG A 323 -7.67 -11.16 -14.27
C ARG A 323 -7.87 -11.20 -12.76
N ALA A 324 -6.88 -11.67 -12.00
CA ALA A 324 -6.95 -11.77 -10.55
C ALA A 324 -7.10 -10.39 -9.91
N LEU A 325 -6.34 -9.39 -10.39
CA LEU A 325 -6.45 -8.01 -9.93
C LEU A 325 -7.88 -7.46 -10.11
N TRP A 326 -8.45 -7.56 -11.32
CA TRP A 326 -9.79 -7.04 -11.59
C TRP A 326 -10.89 -7.77 -10.81
N GLN A 327 -10.77 -9.09 -10.64
CA GLN A 327 -11.70 -9.88 -9.82
C GLN A 327 -11.67 -9.44 -8.35
N GLY A 328 -10.46 -9.26 -7.77
CA GLY A 328 -10.30 -8.77 -6.41
C GLY A 328 -10.87 -7.37 -6.21
N LEU A 329 -10.59 -6.43 -7.15
CA LEU A 329 -11.10 -5.06 -7.07
C LEU A 329 -12.62 -4.98 -7.27
N ALA A 330 -13.20 -5.80 -8.14
CA ALA A 330 -14.64 -5.86 -8.34
C ALA A 330 -15.35 -6.44 -7.10
N GLY A 331 -14.79 -7.50 -6.51
CA GLY A 331 -15.28 -8.06 -5.25
C GLY A 331 -15.25 -7.03 -4.11
N LEU A 332 -14.15 -6.30 -3.99
CA LEU A 332 -14.01 -5.25 -2.99
C LEU A 332 -14.99 -4.08 -3.22
N ALA A 333 -15.19 -3.65 -4.47
CA ALA A 333 -16.11 -2.56 -4.82
C ALA A 333 -17.59 -2.88 -4.47
N GLY A 334 -17.94 -4.15 -4.40
CA GLY A 334 -19.28 -4.60 -3.98
C GLY A 334 -19.48 -4.62 -2.45
N LYS A 335 -18.43 -4.41 -1.67
CA LYS A 335 -18.45 -4.53 -0.20
C LYS A 335 -18.09 -3.24 0.53
N VAL A 336 -17.31 -2.38 -0.11
CA VAL A 336 -16.74 -1.16 0.50
C VAL A 336 -17.48 0.07 -0.03
N GLN A 337 -17.76 1.02 0.85
CA GLN A 337 -18.26 2.33 0.43
C GLN A 337 -17.14 3.11 -0.27
N VAL A 338 -17.24 3.28 -1.59
CA VAL A 338 -16.29 4.11 -2.33
C VAL A 338 -16.87 5.53 -2.45
N MET A 339 -16.16 6.51 -1.87
CA MET A 339 -16.62 7.88 -1.77
C MET A 339 -15.63 8.84 -2.43
N ARG A 340 -16.12 10.01 -2.85
CA ARG A 340 -15.27 11.14 -3.25
C ARG A 340 -15.45 12.24 -2.22
N PHE A 341 -14.33 12.70 -1.67
CA PHE A 341 -14.29 13.87 -0.81
C PHE A 341 -13.63 15.02 -1.55
N THR A 342 -14.41 16.04 -1.87
CA THR A 342 -13.95 17.27 -2.50
C THR A 342 -13.81 18.35 -1.43
N ARG A 343 -12.64 18.97 -1.32
CA ARG A 343 -12.37 20.07 -0.41
C ARG A 343 -11.32 21.02 -1.00
N ARG A 344 -11.30 22.24 -0.54
CA ARG A 344 -10.21 23.18 -0.85
C ARG A 344 -8.94 22.77 -0.09
N MET A 345 -7.80 22.98 -0.71
CA MET A 345 -6.47 22.66 -0.14
C MET A 345 -5.80 23.95 0.38
N MET A 346 -6.56 24.78 1.10
CA MET A 346 -6.09 26.02 1.72
C MET A 346 -5.83 25.80 3.19
N PRO A 347 -4.72 26.33 3.76
CA PRO A 347 -4.40 26.15 5.19
C PRO A 347 -5.50 26.63 6.15
N ASP A 348 -6.15 27.76 5.84
CA ASP A 348 -7.24 28.35 6.59
C ASP A 348 -8.55 27.54 6.59
N GLU A 349 -8.70 26.64 5.60
CA GLU A 349 -9.87 25.76 5.50
C GLU A 349 -9.56 24.30 5.87
N PHE A 350 -8.33 23.99 6.20
CA PHE A 350 -7.90 22.62 6.52
C PHE A 350 -8.74 22.05 7.66
N ASP A 351 -8.89 22.80 8.77
CA ASP A 351 -9.62 22.33 9.95
C ASP A 351 -11.10 22.08 9.69
N SER A 352 -11.73 22.88 8.85
CA SER A 352 -13.13 22.69 8.45
C SER A 352 -13.31 21.39 7.65
N GLY A 353 -12.38 21.10 6.73
CA GLY A 353 -12.36 19.87 5.96
C GLY A 353 -12.11 18.63 6.83
N VAL A 354 -11.21 18.70 7.80
CA VAL A 354 -10.97 17.62 8.76
C VAL A 354 -12.19 17.39 9.64
N ALA A 355 -12.80 18.46 10.17
CA ALA A 355 -14.00 18.36 10.98
C ALA A 355 -15.20 17.79 10.22
N PHE A 356 -15.33 18.12 8.92
CA PHE A 356 -16.35 17.54 8.06
C PHE A 356 -16.14 16.02 7.91
N MET A 357 -14.90 15.59 7.62
CA MET A 357 -14.58 14.17 7.47
C MET A 357 -14.78 13.39 8.78
N ALA A 358 -14.38 13.96 9.93
CA ALA A 358 -14.59 13.33 11.24
C ALA A 358 -16.08 13.05 11.49
N ARG A 359 -16.95 14.06 11.33
CA ARG A 359 -18.41 13.89 11.47
C ARG A 359 -18.99 12.87 10.47
N TRP A 360 -18.47 12.86 9.24
CA TRP A 360 -18.93 11.89 8.26
C TRP A 360 -18.58 10.45 8.68
N ILE A 361 -17.38 10.22 9.18
CA ILE A 361 -16.95 8.90 9.67
C ILE A 361 -17.84 8.49 10.85
N GLU A 362 -17.99 9.35 11.87
CA GLU A 362 -18.82 9.10 13.07
C GLU A 362 -20.29 8.79 12.73
N ALA A 363 -20.82 9.35 11.66
CA ALA A 363 -22.18 9.10 11.19
C ALA A 363 -22.36 7.79 10.39
N HIS A 364 -21.27 7.16 9.95
CA HIS A 364 -21.27 5.97 9.08
C HIS A 364 -20.52 4.76 9.70
N ASP A 365 -20.17 4.88 10.98
CA ASP A 365 -19.53 3.83 11.79
C ASP A 365 -20.50 2.89 12.57
#